data_4b6405c410e770b29830c94b4ee16b0e
#
_entry.id   4b6405c410e770b29830c94b4ee16b0e
#
_cell.length_a   1.000
_cell.length_b   1.000
_cell.length_c   1.000
_cell.angle_alpha   90.00
_cell.angle_beta   90.00
_cell.angle_gamma   90.00
#
_symmetry.space_group_name_H-M   'P 1'
#
loop_
_entity.id
_entity.type
_entity.pdbx_description
1 polymer ?
#
loop_
_entity_poly.entity_id
_entity_poly.type
_entity_poly.pdbx_seq_one_letter_code
_entity_poly.pdbx_strand_id
1 'polypeptide(L)'
;SYVSHLSHITSFILAKTVIQKEENEKNIFDLAGSGFESTVRLAKSSSKMWAPIFLENKDNVIEALDEYIKNLDELKQLIVKNDKKSIVNDLNNINRVKKILSGINNKKNEK
;
A
#
# COMPACT_ATOMS: atom_id res chain seq x y z
N SER A 1 -7.69 13.10 -1.50
CA SER A 1 -8.03 12.68 -0.14
C SER A 1 -6.90 11.88 0.48
N TYR A 2 -6.95 11.75 1.76
CA TYR A 2 -5.97 10.99 2.57
C TYR A 2 -5.73 9.57 2.01
N VAL A 3 -6.80 8.83 1.79
CA VAL A 3 -6.71 7.44 1.33
C VAL A 3 -6.11 7.37 -0.07
N SER A 4 -6.55 8.25 -0.97
CA SER A 4 -6.07 8.29 -2.34
C SER A 4 -4.58 8.66 -2.41
N HIS A 5 -4.16 9.66 -1.63
CA HIS A 5 -2.76 10.10 -1.58
C HIS A 5 -1.86 8.96 -1.08
N LEU A 6 -2.25 8.31 0.01
CA LEU A 6 -1.47 7.23 0.59
C LEU A 6 -1.41 6.02 -0.35
N SER A 7 -2.52 5.67 -0.99
CA SER A 7 -2.57 4.56 -1.95
C SER A 7 -1.60 4.77 -3.11
N HIS A 8 -1.52 5.99 -3.64
CA HIS A 8 -0.59 6.29 -4.74
C HIS A 8 0.86 6.23 -4.26
N ILE A 9 1.15 6.81 -3.09
CA ILE A 9 2.51 6.78 -2.53
C ILE A 9 2.96 5.33 -2.31
N THR A 10 2.13 4.50 -1.70
CA THR A 10 2.52 3.11 -1.40
C THR A 10 2.73 2.32 -2.69
N SER A 11 1.90 2.56 -3.70
CA SER A 11 2.03 1.90 -5.00
C SER A 11 3.33 2.29 -5.70
N PHE A 12 3.65 3.60 -5.74
CA PHE A 12 4.90 4.09 -6.32
C PHE A 12 6.12 3.51 -5.61
N ILE A 13 6.11 3.52 -4.29
CA ILE A 13 7.27 3.08 -3.51
C ILE A 13 7.44 1.56 -3.53
N LEU A 14 6.35 0.81 -3.55
CA LEU A 14 6.42 -0.64 -3.71
C LEU A 14 7.04 -1.00 -5.06
N ALA A 15 6.58 -0.37 -6.13
CA ALA A 15 7.14 -0.57 -7.47
C ALA A 15 8.63 -0.21 -7.50
N LYS A 16 9.00 0.93 -6.93
CA LYS A 16 10.40 1.36 -6.83
C LYS A 16 11.26 0.32 -6.11
N THR A 17 10.76 -0.19 -4.99
CA THR A 17 11.48 -1.16 -4.17
C THR A 17 11.74 -2.46 -4.94
N VAL A 18 10.73 -2.95 -5.66
CA VAL A 18 10.87 -4.16 -6.49
C VAL A 18 11.86 -3.93 -7.62
N ILE A 19 11.79 -2.77 -8.29
CA ILE A 19 12.71 -2.42 -9.38
C ILE A 19 14.15 -2.37 -8.87
N GLN A 20 14.36 -1.82 -7.68
CA GLN A 20 15.71 -1.75 -7.09
C GLN A 20 16.26 -3.12 -6.68
N LYS A 21 15.40 -4.02 -6.24
CA LYS A 21 15.79 -5.38 -5.82
C LYS A 21 16.05 -6.28 -7.01
N GLU A 22 15.26 -6.15 -8.05
CA GLU A 22 15.37 -6.97 -9.27
C GLU A 22 16.03 -6.17 -10.38
N GLU A 23 17.29 -6.44 -10.62
CA GLU A 23 18.03 -5.80 -11.70
C GLU A 23 17.59 -6.31 -13.08
N ASN A 24 16.96 -7.49 -13.13
CA ASN A 24 16.50 -8.11 -14.37
C ASN A 24 15.01 -7.89 -14.55
N GLU A 25 14.65 -7.02 -15.49
CA GLU A 25 13.25 -6.68 -15.80
C GLU A 25 12.42 -7.91 -16.19
N LYS A 26 13.05 -8.91 -16.82
CA LYS A 26 12.37 -10.15 -17.15
C LYS A 26 11.90 -10.88 -15.89
N ASN A 27 12.73 -10.91 -14.85
CA ASN A 27 12.37 -11.54 -13.59
C ASN A 27 11.18 -10.82 -12.94
N ILE A 28 11.14 -9.49 -12.99
CA ILE A 28 10.02 -8.72 -12.50
C ILE A 28 8.75 -9.12 -13.25
N PHE A 29 8.83 -9.20 -14.57
CA PHE A 29 7.70 -9.58 -15.42
C PHE A 29 7.23 -11.01 -15.09
N ASP A 30 8.16 -11.95 -14.94
CA ASP A 30 7.82 -13.33 -14.64
C ASP A 30 7.22 -13.52 -13.25
N LEU A 31 7.67 -12.72 -12.27
CA LEU A 31 7.18 -12.74 -10.89
C LEU A 31 5.90 -11.93 -10.72
N ALA A 32 5.62 -11.05 -11.66
CA ALA A 32 4.47 -10.14 -11.59
C ALA A 32 3.18 -10.88 -11.85
N GLY A 33 2.68 -11.59 -10.84
CA GLY A 33 1.36 -12.15 -10.87
C GLY A 33 0.31 -11.05 -10.71
N SER A 34 -0.97 -11.43 -10.80
CA SER A 34 -2.10 -10.50 -10.67
C SER A 34 -2.06 -9.71 -9.35
N GLY A 35 -1.57 -10.32 -8.28
CA GLY A 35 -1.47 -9.64 -6.98
C GLY A 35 -0.52 -8.46 -6.99
N PHE A 36 0.68 -8.63 -7.56
CA PHE A 36 1.65 -7.57 -7.67
C PHE A 36 1.11 -6.46 -8.59
N GLU A 37 0.61 -6.82 -9.75
CA GLU A 37 0.06 -5.86 -10.70
C GLU A 37 -1.05 -5.02 -10.08
N SER A 38 -1.97 -5.65 -9.36
CA SER A 38 -3.05 -4.96 -8.66
C SER A 38 -2.52 -3.98 -7.63
N THR A 39 -1.50 -4.38 -6.87
CA THR A 39 -0.94 -3.56 -5.80
C THR A 39 -0.18 -2.35 -6.33
N VAL A 40 0.51 -2.49 -7.47
CA VAL A 40 1.29 -1.39 -8.05
C VAL A 40 0.59 -0.69 -9.22
N ARG A 41 -0.68 -0.99 -9.45
CA ARG A 41 -1.42 -0.40 -10.56
C ARG A 41 -1.35 1.12 -10.59
N LEU A 42 -1.46 1.74 -9.43
CA LEU A 42 -1.44 3.20 -9.32
C LEU A 42 -0.07 3.81 -9.62
N ALA A 43 0.99 3.00 -9.61
CA ALA A 43 2.34 3.47 -9.94
C ALA A 43 2.49 3.85 -11.41
N LYS A 44 1.50 3.51 -12.24
CA LYS A 44 1.45 3.92 -13.65
C LYS A 44 0.88 5.33 -13.82
N SER A 45 0.44 5.96 -12.75
CA SER A 45 -0.17 7.28 -12.77
C SER A 45 0.85 8.37 -13.16
N SER A 46 0.34 9.46 -13.72
CA SER A 46 1.18 10.55 -14.21
C SER A 46 1.98 11.22 -13.10
N SER A 47 3.30 11.22 -13.23
CA SER A 47 4.20 11.90 -12.29
C SER A 47 3.98 13.41 -12.31
N LYS A 48 3.69 13.97 -13.47
CA LYS A 48 3.44 15.41 -13.62
C LYS A 48 2.18 15.86 -12.86
N MET A 49 1.20 14.98 -12.76
CA MET A 49 -0.03 15.26 -12.05
C MET A 49 0.14 15.03 -10.54
N TRP A 50 0.81 13.96 -10.15
CA TRP A 50 0.87 13.55 -8.73
C TRP A 50 1.92 14.29 -7.91
N ALA A 51 3.03 14.72 -8.52
CA ALA A 51 4.04 15.48 -7.78
C ALA A 51 3.45 16.77 -7.19
N PRO A 52 2.73 17.60 -7.98
CA PRO A 52 2.07 18.78 -7.40
C PRO A 52 1.03 18.43 -6.33
N ILE A 53 0.28 17.35 -6.52
CA ILE A 53 -0.73 16.92 -5.55
C ILE A 53 -0.08 16.64 -4.19
N PHE A 54 1.05 15.92 -4.19
CA PHE A 54 1.79 15.64 -2.96
C PHE A 54 2.30 16.91 -2.30
N LEU A 55 2.84 17.84 -3.09
CA LEU A 55 3.42 19.08 -2.55
C LEU A 55 2.36 20.05 -2.05
N GLU A 56 1.21 20.13 -2.71
CA GLU A 56 0.11 21.00 -2.30
C GLU A 56 -0.55 20.53 -1.00
N ASN A 57 -0.45 19.23 -0.71
CA ASN A 57 -1.01 18.64 0.49
C ASN A 57 0.08 18.16 1.45
N LYS A 58 1.22 18.82 1.41
CA LYS A 58 2.45 18.41 2.07
C LYS A 58 2.26 17.94 3.52
N ASP A 59 1.65 18.78 4.34
CA ASP A 59 1.53 18.47 5.77
C ASP A 59 0.70 17.23 6.03
N ASN A 60 -0.42 17.09 5.33
CA ASN A 60 -1.30 15.92 5.47
C ASN A 60 -0.63 14.65 4.90
N VAL A 61 0.10 14.80 3.80
CA VAL A 61 0.81 13.68 3.18
C VAL A 61 1.92 13.18 4.10
N ILE A 62 2.68 14.10 4.69
CA ILE A 62 3.76 13.74 5.62
C ILE A 62 3.19 13.02 6.85
N GLU A 63 2.10 13.51 7.41
CA GLU A 63 1.46 12.88 8.57
C GLU A 63 1.03 11.44 8.24
N ALA A 64 0.37 11.27 7.11
CA ALA A 64 -0.06 9.93 6.66
C ALA A 64 1.13 9.01 6.41
N LEU A 65 2.18 9.55 5.80
CA LEU A 65 3.38 8.80 5.48
C LEU A 65 4.12 8.36 6.74
N ASP A 66 4.23 9.24 7.72
CA ASP A 66 4.89 8.92 9.01
C ASP A 66 4.14 7.77 9.71
N GLU A 67 2.82 7.81 9.71
CA GLU A 67 2.01 6.74 10.30
C GLU A 67 2.21 5.42 9.55
N TYR A 68 2.27 5.48 8.22
CA TYR A 68 2.51 4.29 7.41
C TYR A 68 3.90 3.69 7.67
N ILE A 69 4.92 4.53 7.77
CA ILE A 69 6.29 4.10 8.08
C ILE A 69 6.33 3.41 9.45
N LYS A 70 5.66 4.00 10.43
CA LYS A 70 5.56 3.42 11.78
C LYS A 70 4.94 2.02 11.73
N ASN A 71 3.84 1.88 11.00
CA ASN A 71 3.16 0.59 10.88
C ASN A 71 4.03 -0.45 10.17
N LEU A 72 4.76 -0.04 9.14
CA LEU A 72 5.72 -0.94 8.47
C LEU A 72 6.81 -1.40 9.41
N ASP A 73 7.36 -0.49 10.20
CA ASP A 73 8.42 -0.82 11.16
C ASP A 73 7.91 -1.76 12.25
N GLU A 74 6.70 -1.57 12.73
CA GLU A 74 6.08 -2.45 13.72
C GLU A 74 5.97 -3.88 13.19
N LEU A 75 5.50 -4.05 11.96
CA LEU A 75 5.43 -5.38 11.34
C LEU A 75 6.83 -5.99 11.18
N LYS A 76 7.77 -5.18 10.73
CA LYS A 76 9.17 -5.61 10.58
C LYS A 76 9.71 -6.13 11.89
N GLN A 77 9.48 -5.43 13.00
CA GLN A 77 9.97 -5.85 14.32
C GLN A 77 9.34 -7.17 14.78
N LEU A 78 8.05 -7.37 14.49
CA LEU A 78 7.40 -8.66 14.80
C LEU A 78 8.05 -9.81 14.01
N ILE A 79 8.39 -9.56 12.76
CA ILE A 79 9.06 -10.56 11.92
C ILE A 79 10.46 -10.84 12.44
N VAL A 80 11.21 -9.81 12.80
CA VAL A 80 12.55 -9.95 13.38
C VAL A 80 12.51 -10.82 14.65
N LYS A 81 11.48 -10.65 15.46
CA LYS A 81 11.31 -11.40 16.73
C LYS A 81 10.68 -12.77 16.54
N ASN A 82 10.30 -13.13 15.33
CA ASN A 82 9.58 -14.38 15.06
C ASN A 82 8.27 -14.50 15.87
N ASP A 83 7.60 -13.38 16.10
CA ASP A 83 6.39 -13.32 16.92
C ASP A 83 5.15 -13.64 16.08
N LYS A 84 4.99 -14.92 15.78
CA LYS A 84 3.89 -15.42 14.95
C LYS A 84 2.52 -15.05 15.51
N LYS A 85 2.35 -15.16 16.81
CA LYS A 85 1.07 -14.90 17.48
C LYS A 85 0.63 -13.44 17.28
N SER A 86 1.54 -12.50 17.48
CA SER A 86 1.24 -11.08 17.28
C SER A 86 0.99 -10.75 15.82
N ILE A 87 1.73 -11.38 14.90
CA ILE A 87 1.51 -11.19 13.46
C ILE A 87 0.11 -11.66 13.07
N VAL A 88 -0.27 -12.88 13.50
CA VAL A 88 -1.60 -13.42 13.20
C VAL A 88 -2.69 -12.52 13.76
N ASN A 89 -2.51 -12.04 15.00
CA ASN A 89 -3.47 -11.15 15.64
C ASN A 89 -3.62 -9.83 14.87
N ASP A 90 -2.51 -9.22 14.47
CA ASP A 90 -2.54 -7.98 13.67
C ASP A 90 -3.24 -8.18 12.33
N LEU A 91 -2.89 -9.25 11.62
CA LEU A 91 -3.50 -9.52 10.31
C LEU A 91 -4.99 -9.82 10.42
N ASN A 92 -5.40 -10.51 11.49
CA ASN A 92 -6.82 -10.75 11.76
C ASN A 92 -7.57 -9.44 12.00
N ASN A 93 -6.97 -8.51 12.73
CA ASN A 93 -7.57 -7.19 12.95
C ASN A 93 -7.67 -6.39 11.66
N ILE A 94 -6.65 -6.47 10.80
CA ILE A 94 -6.63 -5.81 9.50
C ILE A 94 -7.69 -6.41 8.56
N ASN A 95 -7.97 -7.69 8.68
CA ASN A 95 -8.96 -8.37 7.84
C ASN A 95 -10.36 -7.77 7.94
N ARG A 96 -10.62 -6.96 8.96
CA ARG A 96 -11.90 -6.24 9.04
C ARG A 96 -12.14 -5.29 7.87
N VAL A 97 -11.07 -4.93 7.13
CA VAL A 97 -11.22 -4.12 5.91
C VAL A 97 -12.13 -4.81 4.91
N LYS A 98 -12.15 -6.14 4.89
CA LYS A 98 -13.04 -6.93 4.05
C LYS A 98 -14.50 -6.62 4.35
N LYS A 99 -14.86 -6.52 5.63
CA LYS A 99 -16.22 -6.19 6.04
C LYS A 99 -16.59 -4.76 5.67
N ILE A 100 -15.64 -3.83 5.82
CA ILE A 100 -15.84 -2.42 5.46
C ILE A 100 -16.12 -2.30 3.97
N LEU A 101 -15.31 -2.94 3.13
CA LEU A 101 -15.49 -2.92 1.69
C LEU A 101 -16.77 -3.62 1.25
N SER A 102 -17.12 -4.73 1.90
CA SER A 102 -18.37 -5.44 1.64
C SER A 102 -19.59 -4.59 2.00
N GLY A 103 -19.51 -3.85 3.12
CA GLY A 103 -20.57 -2.93 3.54
C GLY A 103 -20.81 -1.82 2.53
N ILE A 104 -19.74 -1.25 1.99
CA ILE A 104 -19.81 -0.22 0.94
C ILE A 104 -20.47 -0.78 -0.31
N ASN A 105 -20.06 -1.99 -0.74
CA ASN A 105 -20.63 -2.64 -1.92
C ASN A 105 -22.11 -2.95 -1.73
N ASN A 106 -22.50 -3.42 -0.56
CA ASN A 106 -23.90 -3.70 -0.24
C ASN A 106 -24.77 -2.42 -0.31
N LYS A 107 -24.26 -1.30 0.19
CA LYS A 107 -24.95 -0.02 0.10
C LYS A 107 -25.13 0.44 -1.35
N LYS A 108 -24.14 0.21 -2.21
CA LYS A 108 -24.26 0.51 -3.63
C LYS A 108 -25.29 -0.38 -4.32
N ASN A 109 -25.40 -1.63 -3.91
CA ASN A 109 -26.32 -2.59 -4.50
C ASN A 109 -27.77 -2.38 -4.04
N GLU A 110 -27.97 -1.73 -2.91
CA GLU A 110 -29.31 -1.42 -2.39
C GLU A 110 -30.01 -0.31 -3.17
N LYS A 111 -29.31 0.34 -4.08
CA LYS A 111 -29.90 1.35 -4.95
C LYS A 111 -30.40 0.69 -6.24
#